data_63dfcfac0931a2e0eb0a8ba4b41516d6
#
_entry.id   63dfcfac0931a2e0eb0a8ba4b41516d6
#
_cell.length_a   1.000
_cell.length_b   1.000
_cell.length_c   1.000
_cell.angle_alpha   90.00
_cell.angle_beta   90.00
_cell.angle_gamma   90.00
#
_symmetry.space_group_name_H-M   'P 1'
#
loop_
_entity.id
_entity.type
_entity.pdbx_description
1 polymer ?
#
loop_
_entity_poly.entity_id
_entity_poly.type
_entity_poly.pdbx_seq_one_letter_code
_entity_poly.pdbx_strand_id
1 'polypeptide(L)'
;PAARDKPDLRARLHEVPHKPGVYLMRDRLSRVIYVGKARDLRKRLANYFTPARSRMADLKTRALLDSVWDFTLHVVRSDAE
;
A
#
# COMPACT_ATOMS: atom_id res chain seq x y z
N PRO A 1 -0.45 -25.56 3.34
CA PRO A 1 -1.60 -25.30 4.08
C PRO A 1 -2.64 -24.71 3.23
N ALA A 2 -3.73 -24.86 3.73
CA ALA A 2 -4.83 -24.20 3.22
C ALA A 2 -4.55 -22.71 3.14
N ALA A 3 -5.50 -21.95 2.95
CA ALA A 3 -5.34 -20.54 2.76
C ALA A 3 -4.49 -19.91 3.86
N ARG A 4 -3.56 -19.11 3.46
CA ARG A 4 -2.82 -18.30 4.41
C ARG A 4 -3.70 -17.12 4.80
N ASP A 5 -3.53 -16.67 6.02
CA ASP A 5 -4.17 -15.45 6.45
C ASP A 5 -3.63 -14.27 5.65
N LYS A 6 -4.48 -13.29 5.43
CA LYS A 6 -4.07 -12.08 4.76
C LYS A 6 -2.99 -11.38 5.59
N PRO A 7 -1.86 -10.98 4.98
CA PRO A 7 -0.79 -10.35 5.74
C PRO A 7 -1.23 -9.03 6.36
N ASP A 8 -0.66 -8.72 7.51
CA ASP A 8 -0.88 -7.43 8.14
C ASP A 8 0.15 -6.44 7.58
N LEU A 9 -0.29 -5.67 6.61
CA LEU A 9 0.61 -4.75 5.94
C LEU A 9 1.03 -3.57 6.80
N ARG A 10 0.30 -3.30 7.89
CA ARG A 10 0.73 -2.27 8.83
C ARG A 10 2.07 -2.60 9.46
N ALA A 11 2.32 -3.89 9.68
CA ALA A 11 3.58 -4.32 10.27
C ALA A 11 4.77 -3.99 9.40
N ARG A 12 4.55 -3.77 8.10
CA ARG A 12 5.62 -3.44 7.17
C ARG A 12 5.87 -1.96 7.03
N LEU A 13 5.02 -1.11 7.61
CA LEU A 13 5.14 0.34 7.42
C LEU A 13 6.47 0.89 7.92
N HIS A 14 7.05 0.30 8.98
CA HIS A 14 8.33 0.76 9.49
C HIS A 14 9.48 0.53 8.50
N GLU A 15 9.29 -0.34 7.51
CA GLU A 15 10.28 -0.59 6.46
C GLU A 15 10.16 0.41 5.31
N VAL A 16 9.07 1.17 5.27
CA VAL A 16 8.81 2.08 4.18
C VAL A 16 9.47 3.43 4.48
N PRO A 17 10.32 3.94 3.58
CA PRO A 17 11.00 5.21 3.85
C PRO A 17 10.06 6.41 3.69
N HIS A 18 10.38 7.49 4.38
CA HIS A 18 9.73 8.78 4.18
C HIS A 18 10.38 9.46 2.96
N LYS A 19 10.14 8.90 1.80
CA LYS A 19 10.74 9.38 0.55
C LYS A 19 9.72 9.35 -0.57
N PRO A 20 9.94 10.15 -1.61
CA PRO A 20 9.05 10.12 -2.77
C PRO A 20 9.26 8.84 -3.57
N GLY A 21 8.22 8.41 -4.22
CA GLY A 21 8.31 7.23 -5.04
C GLY A 21 6.98 6.76 -5.57
N VAL A 22 7.02 5.55 -6.11
CA VAL A 22 5.86 4.87 -6.68
C VAL A 22 5.61 3.61 -5.86
N TYR A 23 4.36 3.34 -5.57
CA TYR A 23 3.98 2.10 -4.90
C TYR A 23 3.04 1.31 -5.81
N LEU A 24 3.25 -0.01 -5.82
CA LEU A 24 2.44 -0.94 -6.58
C LEU A 24 1.76 -1.87 -5.61
N MET A 25 0.45 -1.93 -5.64
CA MET A 25 -0.31 -2.84 -4.78
C MET A 25 -0.63 -4.10 -5.56
N ARG A 26 -0.41 -5.25 -4.93
CA ARG A 26 -0.59 -6.55 -5.54
C ARG A 26 -1.65 -7.35 -4.81
N ASP A 27 -2.37 -8.16 -5.56
CA ASP A 27 -3.38 -9.02 -4.98
C ASP A 27 -2.76 -10.35 -4.52
N ARG A 28 -3.60 -11.27 -4.10
CA ARG A 28 -3.21 -12.57 -3.62
C ARG A 28 -2.40 -13.37 -4.64
N LEU A 29 -2.63 -13.11 -5.91
CA LEU A 29 -1.94 -13.81 -7.00
C LEU A 29 -0.73 -13.02 -7.50
N SER A 30 -0.30 -12.01 -6.76
CA SER A 30 0.83 -11.13 -7.09
C SER A 30 0.61 -10.29 -8.34
N ARG A 31 -0.63 -10.09 -8.73
CA ARG A 31 -0.95 -9.21 -9.85
C ARG A 31 -1.04 -7.77 -9.36
N VAL A 32 -0.48 -6.85 -10.13
CA VAL A 32 -0.57 -5.44 -9.80
C VAL A 32 -2.00 -4.96 -10.04
N ILE A 33 -2.63 -4.49 -8.99
CA ILE A 33 -4.03 -4.02 -9.06
C ILE A 33 -4.14 -2.52 -8.87
N TYR A 34 -3.05 -1.86 -8.46
CA TYR A 34 -3.04 -0.41 -8.32
C TYR A 34 -1.62 0.10 -8.33
N VAL A 35 -1.43 1.26 -8.96
CA VAL A 35 -0.14 1.95 -8.99
C VAL A 35 -0.39 3.40 -8.57
N GLY A 36 0.40 3.88 -7.64
CA GLY A 36 0.25 5.26 -7.16
C GLY A 36 1.59 5.93 -6.94
N LYS A 37 1.56 7.26 -6.88
CA LYS A 37 2.73 8.09 -6.57
C LYS A 37 2.52 8.76 -5.23
N ALA A 38 3.62 9.00 -4.54
CA ALA A 38 3.57 9.72 -3.28
C ALA A 38 4.87 10.48 -3.06
N ARG A 39 4.77 11.63 -2.40
CA ARG A 39 5.95 12.39 -1.98
C ARG A 39 6.56 11.78 -0.73
N ASP A 40 5.74 11.12 0.08
CA ASP A 40 6.17 10.42 1.27
C ASP A 40 5.46 9.07 1.26
N LEU A 41 6.19 8.04 0.84
CA LEU A 41 5.63 6.70 0.68
C LEU A 41 5.08 6.16 2.00
N ARG A 42 5.81 6.33 3.10
CA ARG A 42 5.34 5.81 4.38
C ARG A 42 4.04 6.46 4.81
N LYS A 43 3.95 7.76 4.69
CA LYS A 43 2.75 8.49 5.07
C LYS A 43 1.55 8.07 4.22
N ARG A 44 1.78 7.92 2.91
CA ARG A 44 0.71 7.52 2.01
C ARG A 44 0.21 6.11 2.32
N LEU A 45 1.12 5.17 2.51
CA LEU A 45 0.73 3.80 2.81
C LEU A 45 0.10 3.69 4.20
N ALA A 46 0.54 4.49 5.15
CA ALA A 46 -0.09 4.51 6.46
C ALA A 46 -1.56 4.95 6.38
N ASN A 47 -1.87 5.87 5.47
CA ASN A 47 -3.27 6.28 5.26
C ASN A 47 -4.13 5.13 4.76
N TYR A 48 -3.57 4.23 3.97
CA TYR A 48 -4.31 3.07 3.47
C TYR A 48 -4.47 1.98 4.53
N PHE A 49 -3.41 1.73 5.30
CA PHE A 49 -3.37 0.52 6.13
C PHE A 49 -3.61 0.76 7.62
N THR A 50 -3.84 1.99 8.02
CA THR A 50 -4.21 2.31 9.41
C THR A 50 -5.72 2.21 9.53
N PRO A 51 -6.27 1.33 10.38
CA PRO A 51 -7.71 1.09 10.41
C PRO A 51 -8.56 2.35 10.61
N ALA A 52 -8.11 3.26 11.48
CA ALA A 52 -8.88 4.47 11.73
C ALA A 52 -9.01 5.34 10.48
N ARG A 53 -8.00 5.32 9.63
CA ARG A 53 -8.00 6.12 8.40
C ARG A 53 -8.67 5.41 7.25
N SER A 54 -8.49 4.09 7.15
CA SER A 54 -9.11 3.35 6.06
C SER A 54 -10.63 3.32 6.19
N ARG A 55 -11.16 3.44 7.39
CA ARG A 55 -12.61 3.53 7.57
C ARG A 55 -13.22 4.80 6.99
N MET A 56 -12.39 5.84 6.82
CA MET A 56 -12.83 7.10 6.22
C MET A 56 -12.75 7.06 4.69
N ALA A 57 -12.18 6.01 4.13
CA ALA A 57 -12.02 5.91 2.69
C ALA A 57 -13.35 5.64 2.00
N ASP A 58 -13.44 6.02 0.73
CA ASP A 58 -14.63 5.73 -0.06
C ASP A 58 -14.73 4.23 -0.37
N LEU A 59 -15.88 3.83 -0.92
CA LEU A 59 -16.13 2.41 -1.20
C LEU A 59 -15.13 1.83 -2.17
N LYS A 60 -14.70 2.61 -3.15
CA LYS A 60 -13.76 2.14 -4.15
C LYS A 60 -12.40 1.81 -3.53
N THR A 61 -11.92 2.72 -2.67
CA THR A 61 -10.65 2.51 -1.99
C THR A 61 -10.75 1.35 -1.00
N ARG A 62 -11.86 1.22 -0.30
CA ARG A 62 -12.04 0.11 0.63
C ARG A 62 -12.06 -1.23 -0.10
N ALA A 63 -12.71 -1.29 -1.26
CA ALA A 63 -12.71 -2.51 -2.06
C ALA A 63 -11.30 -2.86 -2.54
N LEU A 64 -10.53 -1.85 -2.93
CA LEU A 64 -9.13 -2.06 -3.31
C LEU A 64 -8.35 -2.65 -2.13
N LEU A 65 -8.48 -2.04 -0.95
CA LEU A 65 -7.73 -2.48 0.22
C LEU A 65 -8.07 -3.90 0.63
N ASP A 66 -9.30 -4.33 0.42
CA ASP A 66 -9.69 -5.71 0.71
C ASP A 66 -8.98 -6.70 -0.21
N SER A 67 -8.56 -6.27 -1.38
CA SER A 67 -7.89 -7.12 -2.36
C SER A 67 -6.38 -7.09 -2.25
N VAL A 68 -5.82 -6.11 -1.55
CA VAL A 68 -4.36 -5.95 -1.46
C VAL A 68 -3.77 -6.98 -0.54
N TRP A 69 -2.77 -7.72 -1.03
CA TRP A 69 -2.02 -8.71 -0.24
C TRP A 69 -0.57 -8.32 -0.03
N ASP A 70 -0.04 -7.44 -0.89
CA ASP A 70 1.35 -7.03 -0.79
C ASP A 70 1.54 -5.72 -1.54
N PHE A 71 2.68 -5.08 -1.32
CA PHE A 71 3.05 -3.88 -2.08
C PHE A 71 4.53 -3.90 -2.38
N THR A 72 4.88 -3.24 -3.48
CA THR A 72 6.27 -3.06 -3.91
C THR A 72 6.52 -1.57 -4.04
N LEU A 73 7.73 -1.13 -3.73
CA LEU A 73 8.07 0.28 -3.75
C LEU A 73 9.20 0.55 -4.73
N HIS A 74 9.12 1.70 -5.41
CA HIS A 74 10.20 2.24 -6.23
C HIS A 74 10.47 3.65 -5.74
N VAL A 75 11.53 3.80 -4.95
CA VAL A 75 11.93 5.11 -4.43
C VAL A 75 12.59 5.90 -5.55
N VAL A 76 12.20 7.16 -5.70
CA VAL A 76 12.80 8.04 -6.69
C VAL A 76 13.59 9.14 -5.96
N ARG A 77 14.42 9.84 -6.72
CA ARG A 77 15.30 10.85 -6.12
C ARG A 77 14.53 12.11 -5.75
N SER A 78 13.48 12.40 -6.49
CA SER A 78 12.59 13.52 -6.19
C SER A 78 11.22 13.21 -6.78
N ASP A 79 10.22 13.93 -6.32
CA ASP A 79 8.86 13.71 -6.82
C ASP A 79 8.66 14.28 -8.23
N ALA A 80 9.64 14.97 -8.78
CA ALA A 80 9.60 15.43 -10.17
C ALA A 80 9.97 14.31 -11.13
N GLU A 81 10.55 13.26 -10.66
CA GLU A 81 10.89 12.12 -11.48
C GLU A 81 9.72 11.15 -11.53
#